data_c1ece3fcf33a476f94860a4ff0dd03d3
#
_entry.id   c1ece3fcf33a476f94860a4ff0dd03d3
#
_cell.length_a   1.000
_cell.length_b   1.000
_cell.length_c   1.000
_cell.angle_alpha   90.00
_cell.angle_beta   90.00
_cell.angle_gamma   90.00
#
_symmetry.space_group_name_H-M   'P 1'
#
loop_
_entity.id
_entity.type
_entity.pdbx_description
1 polymer ?
#
loop_
_entity_poly.entity_id
_entity_poly.type
_entity_poly.pdbx_seq_one_letter_code
_entity_poly.pdbx_strand_id
1 'polypeptide(L)' 'MPVTTGMKDHVYKILELVGSSEKSIEDAIQNAITRASKTIRDMKWFEVVQTRGHIDKGSVAHYQVTLRVGFTLER' A
#
# COMPACT_ATOMS: atom_id res chain seq x y z
N MET A 1 26.78 10.24 14.88
CA MET A 1 26.49 9.62 15.03
C MET A 1 26.15 8.89 14.77
N PRO A 2 25.96 8.69 14.77
CA PRO A 2 25.56 7.95 14.59
C PRO A 2 24.89 7.47 14.70
N VAL A 3 24.56 7.25 14.59
CA VAL A 3 23.92 6.77 14.71
C VAL A 3 23.73 5.88 14.71
N THR A 4 23.85 5.41 14.82
CA THR A 4 23.72 4.53 14.89
C THR A 4 23.07 3.88 15.10
N THR A 5 23.44 3.84 15.41
CA THR A 5 22.52 3.12 15.64
C THR A 5 21.39 3.53 14.99
N GLY A 6 21.46 4.43 14.37
CA GLY A 6 20.57 4.86 13.53
C GLY A 6 19.36 4.17 13.27
N MET A 7 19.22 3.12 13.78
CA MET A 7 18.06 2.42 13.55
C MET A 7 16.85 3.14 13.88
N LYS A 8 16.92 4.16 14.73
CA LYS A 8 15.75 4.88 15.12
C LYS A 8 15.30 5.90 14.11
N ASP A 9 16.19 6.31 13.26
CA ASP A 9 15.90 7.40 12.36
C ASP A 9 15.89 6.91 10.92
N HIS A 10 14.92 6.08 10.62
CA HIS A 10 14.81 5.58 9.26
C HIS A 10 14.31 6.66 8.32
N VAL A 11 14.76 6.58 7.10
CA VAL A 11 14.22 7.41 6.03
C VAL A 11 13.39 6.50 5.16
N TYR A 12 12.21 6.96 4.79
CA TYR A 12 11.29 6.16 3.99
C TYR A 12 11.10 6.77 2.63
N LYS A 13 10.86 5.93 1.67
CA LYS A 13 10.42 6.36 0.37
C LYS A 13 8.98 5.93 0.23
N ILE A 14 8.19 6.69 -0.49
CA ILE A 14 6.77 6.42 -0.63
C ILE A 14 6.43 6.10 -2.07
N LEU A 15 5.59 5.10 -2.23
CA LEU A 15 5.10 4.72 -3.53
C LEU A 15 3.58 4.62 -3.44
N GLU A 16 2.90 5.07 -4.46
CA GLU A 16 1.44 5.00 -4.48
C GLU A 16 0.99 3.82 -5.33
N LEU A 17 0.01 3.10 -4.81
CA LEU A 17 -0.54 1.93 -5.47
C LEU A 17 -2.05 2.01 -5.50
N VAL A 18 -2.66 1.35 -6.46
CA VAL A 18 -4.11 1.21 -6.48
C VAL A 18 -4.40 -0.29 -6.52
N GLY A 19 -5.11 -0.76 -5.50
CA GLY A 19 -5.55 -2.15 -5.47
C GLY A 19 -7.02 -2.24 -5.80
N SER A 20 -7.44 -3.37 -6.28
CA SER A 20 -8.85 -3.59 -6.53
C SER A 20 -9.25 -5.00 -6.12
N SER A 21 -10.54 -5.18 -5.88
CA SER A 21 -11.07 -6.46 -5.47
C SER A 21 -12.59 -6.46 -5.69
N GLU A 22 -13.11 -7.61 -6.04
CA GLU A 22 -14.55 -7.77 -6.12
C GLU A 22 -15.13 -8.11 -4.75
N LYS A 23 -14.31 -8.37 -3.75
CA LYS A 23 -14.75 -8.85 -2.46
C LYS A 23 -14.87 -7.78 -1.40
N SER A 24 -13.85 -6.99 -1.20
CA SER A 24 -13.85 -6.03 -0.11
C SER A 24 -12.72 -5.03 -0.26
N ILE A 25 -12.81 -3.97 0.55
CA ILE A 25 -11.76 -2.96 0.61
C ILE A 25 -10.49 -3.59 1.18
N GLU A 26 -10.61 -4.40 2.22
CA GLU A 26 -9.45 -5.04 2.81
C GLU A 26 -8.76 -5.96 1.82
N ASP A 27 -9.55 -6.67 1.02
CA ASP A 27 -8.96 -7.56 0.03
C ASP A 27 -8.25 -6.75 -1.06
N ALA A 28 -8.80 -5.59 -1.41
CA ALA A 28 -8.15 -4.70 -2.39
C ALA A 28 -6.79 -4.24 -1.88
N ILE A 29 -6.71 -3.89 -0.60
CA ILE A 29 -5.45 -3.49 0.00
C ILE A 29 -4.45 -4.65 -0.03
N GLN A 30 -4.91 -5.82 0.39
CA GLN A 30 -4.03 -6.98 0.44
C GLN A 30 -3.52 -7.35 -0.96
N ASN A 31 -4.39 -7.27 -1.97
CA ASN A 31 -4.00 -7.55 -3.34
C ASN A 31 -2.89 -6.63 -3.80
N ALA A 32 -3.00 -5.34 -3.48
CA ALA A 32 -1.99 -4.37 -3.87
C ALA A 32 -0.66 -4.69 -3.19
N ILE A 33 -0.71 -4.95 -1.88
CA ILE A 33 0.50 -5.23 -1.12
C ILE A 33 1.17 -6.52 -1.60
N THR A 34 0.37 -7.55 -1.83
CA THR A 34 0.90 -8.83 -2.28
C THR A 34 1.60 -8.69 -3.63
N ARG A 35 0.96 -7.98 -4.55
CA ARG A 35 1.54 -7.81 -5.87
C ARG A 35 2.82 -6.98 -5.80
N ALA A 36 2.78 -5.89 -5.04
CA ALA A 36 3.93 -5.00 -4.90
C ALA A 36 5.11 -5.68 -4.23
N SER A 37 4.84 -6.59 -3.30
CA SER A 37 5.91 -7.24 -2.56
C SER A 37 6.79 -8.12 -3.44
N LYS A 38 6.36 -8.39 -4.66
CA LYS A 38 7.17 -9.18 -5.57
C LYS A 38 8.35 -8.40 -6.11
N THR A 39 8.26 -7.09 -6.13
CA THR A 39 9.32 -6.25 -6.67
C THR A 39 9.84 -5.20 -5.72
N ILE A 40 9.08 -4.88 -4.67
CA ILE A 40 9.46 -3.86 -3.71
C ILE A 40 9.80 -4.51 -2.39
N ARG A 41 10.98 -4.22 -1.88
CA ARG A 41 11.44 -4.79 -0.62
C ARG A 41 11.27 -3.81 0.49
N ASP A 42 11.16 -4.35 1.70
CA ASP A 42 11.17 -3.54 2.93
C ASP A 42 10.02 -2.58 3.04
N MET A 43 8.85 -2.98 2.55
CA MET A 43 7.65 -2.20 2.79
C MET A 43 7.31 -2.32 4.27
N LYS A 44 7.08 -1.19 4.93
CA LYS A 44 6.89 -1.18 6.37
C LYS A 44 5.50 -0.76 6.81
N TRP A 45 4.85 0.11 6.06
CA TRP A 45 3.52 0.58 6.45
C TRP A 45 2.79 1.05 5.21
N PHE A 46 1.49 1.19 5.35
CA PHE A 46 0.69 1.77 4.29
C PHE A 46 -0.30 2.74 4.90
N GLU A 47 -0.80 3.61 4.06
CA GLU A 47 -1.79 4.59 4.44
C GLU A 47 -2.81 4.61 3.33
N VAL A 48 -4.08 4.55 3.68
CA VAL A 48 -5.14 4.61 2.68
C VAL A 48 -5.37 6.06 2.33
N VAL A 49 -5.25 6.38 1.06
CA VAL A 49 -5.46 7.72 0.57
C VAL A 49 -6.92 7.91 0.18
N GLN A 50 -7.49 6.91 -0.46
CA GLN A 50 -8.83 7.02 -0.97
C GLN A 50 -9.42 5.64 -1.20
N THR A 51 -10.68 5.48 -0.84
CA THR A 51 -11.40 4.26 -1.18
C THR A 51 -12.53 4.66 -2.11
N ARG A 52 -12.80 3.82 -3.08
CA ARG A 52 -13.92 4.04 -3.98
C ARG A 52 -14.31 2.71 -4.59
N GLY A 53 -15.39 2.70 -5.33
CA GLY A 53 -15.86 1.50 -5.95
C GLY A 53 -16.49 1.78 -7.29
N HIS A 54 -16.79 0.73 -7.97
CA HIS A 54 -17.43 0.81 -9.27
C HIS A 54 -18.84 0.24 -9.10
N ILE A 55 -19.82 0.95 -9.61
CA ILE A 55 -21.22 0.52 -9.52
C ILE A 55 -21.66 0.01 -10.88
N ASP A 56 -22.32 -1.14 -10.88
CA ASP A 56 -22.86 -1.70 -12.08
C ASP A 56 -24.26 -2.19 -11.76
N LYS A 57 -25.23 -1.67 -12.48
CA LYS A 57 -26.63 -2.08 -12.32
C LYS A 57 -27.11 -2.03 -10.86
N GLY A 58 -26.75 -0.95 -10.19
CA GLY A 58 -27.22 -0.73 -8.81
C GLY A 58 -26.47 -1.49 -7.75
N SER A 59 -25.41 -2.19 -8.08
CA SER A 59 -24.63 -2.95 -7.12
C SER A 59 -23.16 -2.58 -7.24
N VAL A 60 -22.42 -2.82 -6.17
CA VAL A 60 -20.99 -2.60 -6.20
C VAL A 60 -20.34 -3.72 -6.98
N ALA A 61 -19.73 -3.37 -8.11
CA ALA A 61 -19.05 -4.35 -8.94
C ALA A 61 -17.68 -4.71 -8.38
N HIS A 62 -16.95 -3.71 -7.95
CA HIS A 62 -15.67 -3.96 -7.29
C HIS A 62 -15.25 -2.72 -6.53
N TYR A 63 -14.27 -2.93 -5.65
CA TYR A 63 -13.72 -1.89 -4.80
C TYR A 63 -12.34 -1.51 -5.30
N GLN A 64 -11.99 -0.24 -5.14
CA GLN A 64 -10.67 0.25 -5.48
C GLN A 64 -10.14 1.06 -4.32
N VAL A 65 -8.89 0.84 -3.98
CA VAL A 65 -8.25 1.56 -2.89
C VAL A 65 -6.92 2.11 -3.37
N THR A 66 -6.75 3.42 -3.20
CA THR A 66 -5.47 4.07 -3.47
C THR A 66 -4.74 4.13 -2.14
N LEU A 67 -3.53 3.62 -2.11
CA LEU A 67 -2.75 3.63 -0.88
C LEU A 67 -1.33 4.07 -1.15
N ARG A 68 -0.71 4.63 -0.12
CA ARG A 68 0.69 4.96 -0.13
C ARG A 68 1.40 3.93 0.72
N VAL A 69 2.52 3.47 0.22
CA VAL A 69 3.31 2.48 0.93
C VAL A 69 4.67 3.09 1.22
N GLY A 70 5.06 3.01 2.47
CA GLY A 70 6.37 3.49 2.88
C GLY A 70 7.33 2.31 2.99
N PHE A 71 8.51 2.47 2.42
CA PHE A 71 9.53 1.45 2.57
C PHE A 71 10.85 2.13 2.89
N THR A 72 11.69 1.43 3.67
CA THR A 72 12.92 2.02 4.13
C THR A 72 13.94 2.08 3.01
N LEU A 73 14.71 3.16 3.02
CA LEU A 73 15.84 3.25 2.14
C LEU A 73 17.00 2.59 2.82
N GLU A 74 17.48 1.50 2.23
CA GLU A 74 18.58 0.78 2.79
C GLU A 74 19.81 1.08 2.03
N ARG A 75 20.92 0.91 2.67
CA ARG A 75 22.15 1.16 2.03
C ARG A 75 22.84 0.01 1.60
#